data_150318ae5bdc684db77d39aae9b74c4b
#
_entry.id   150318ae5bdc684db77d39aae9b74c4b
#
_cell.length_a   1.000
_cell.length_b   1.000
_cell.length_c   1.000
_cell.angle_alpha   90.00
_cell.angle_beta   90.00
_cell.angle_gamma   90.00
#
_symmetry.space_group_name_H-M   'P 1'
#
loop_
_entity.id
_entity.type
_entity.pdbx_description
1 polymer ?
#
loop_
_entity_poly.entity_id
_entity_poly.type
_entity_poly.pdbx_seq_one_letter_code
_entity_poly.pdbx_strand_id
1 'polypeptide(L)'
;MKEINNKIGYLNDNFKIFHLRDKKDINFEYHHHDFSKIVILIEGDLTYFIEGKAYNLKPWDILFVNKNEIHKPVVNPDKYYERIVIWLNEDFMVKYDKYNNNLLKCFEEAVKNNYNLLRLNISSIEVIKKLIRDIQSCNDSDEFGSEILKESLFIQLMVLMNRLFLNSNKDRDIDDIQYDKTIEGVLNYINSNLSNNLSIDTIASEFYISKYYLMRKFKKQIGSSIHNYIVQKRLFLAKSLIAEGLSMNSVCSGCGFNDYSSFVRAFKKVYGVSPSNYNPTIDKFENSISDT
;
A
#
# COMPACT_ATOMS: atom_id res chain seq x y z
N MET A 1 18.68 8.31 17.71
CA MET A 1 17.68 8.22 16.63
C MET A 1 17.83 6.86 16.00
N LYS A 2 16.95 5.90 16.35
CA LYS A 2 16.95 4.56 15.73
C LYS A 2 16.50 4.72 14.29
N GLU A 3 17.27 4.22 13.35
CA GLU A 3 16.89 4.09 11.95
C GLU A 3 15.59 3.28 11.91
N ILE A 4 14.53 3.89 11.37
CA ILE A 4 13.30 3.19 11.06
C ILE A 4 13.66 2.20 9.94
N ASN A 5 13.83 0.96 10.33
CA ASN A 5 14.11 -0.13 9.40
C ASN A 5 12.88 -0.27 8.49
N ASN A 6 12.97 0.20 7.25
CA ASN A 6 11.90 0.29 6.25
C ASN A 6 11.37 -1.07 5.75
N LYS A 7 11.61 -2.14 6.49
CA LYS A 7 11.28 -3.50 6.07
C LYS A 7 10.12 -4.07 6.88
N ILE A 8 8.95 -3.66 6.79
CA ILE A 8 7.73 -4.19 7.44
C ILE A 8 7.38 -3.33 8.66
N GLY A 9 6.56 -2.28 8.44
CA GLY A 9 5.86 -1.61 9.53
C GLY A 9 4.68 -2.46 9.96
N TYR A 10 4.44 -2.58 11.27
CA TYR A 10 3.26 -3.23 11.83
C TYR A 10 2.33 -2.17 12.42
N LEU A 11 1.03 -2.35 12.23
CA LEU A 11 0.03 -1.44 12.76
C LEU A 11 -0.83 -2.14 13.82
N ASN A 12 -0.55 -1.84 15.09
CA ASN A 12 -1.33 -2.36 16.23
C ASN A 12 -2.50 -1.46 16.63
N ASP A 13 -2.48 -0.19 16.23
CA ASP A 13 -3.52 0.79 16.55
C ASP A 13 -4.62 0.79 15.48
N ASN A 14 -5.73 1.43 15.78
CA ASN A 14 -6.81 1.67 14.83
C ASN A 14 -6.32 2.47 13.62
N PHE A 15 -5.43 3.43 13.85
CA PHE A 15 -4.68 4.18 12.84
C PHE A 15 -3.48 4.88 13.49
N LYS A 16 -2.48 5.24 12.67
CA LYS A 16 -1.34 6.09 13.08
C LYS A 16 -1.13 7.22 12.09
N ILE A 17 -0.83 8.40 12.60
CA ILE A 17 -0.51 9.58 11.78
C ILE A 17 0.91 10.02 12.10
N PHE A 18 1.74 10.09 11.08
CA PHE A 18 3.13 10.55 11.16
C PHE A 18 3.29 11.83 10.34
N HIS A 19 3.94 12.83 10.91
CA HIS A 19 4.41 14.01 10.19
C HIS A 19 5.94 13.89 10.07
N LEU A 20 6.43 13.67 8.87
CA LEU A 20 7.82 13.35 8.58
C LEU A 20 8.42 14.44 7.71
N ARG A 21 9.60 14.95 8.11
CA ARG A 21 10.36 15.92 7.34
C ARG A 21 11.81 15.49 7.26
N ASP A 22 12.23 15.10 6.07
CA ASP A 22 13.57 14.61 5.81
C ASP A 22 14.32 15.54 4.85
N LYS A 23 15.59 15.78 5.14
CA LYS A 23 16.53 16.48 4.24
C LYS A 23 17.77 15.61 4.07
N LYS A 24 17.66 14.51 3.35
CA LYS A 24 18.81 13.67 3.05
C LYS A 24 18.53 12.89 1.78
N ASP A 25 19.61 12.46 1.17
CA ASP A 25 19.66 11.47 0.11
C ASP A 25 19.13 10.12 0.64
N ILE A 26 17.79 10.05 0.79
CA ILE A 26 17.12 8.84 1.27
C ILE A 26 16.80 8.00 0.04
N ASN A 27 17.57 6.96 -0.14
CA ASN A 27 17.28 5.97 -1.16
C ASN A 27 16.24 4.97 -0.61
N PHE A 28 14.99 5.20 -0.97
CA PHE A 28 13.93 4.23 -0.68
C PHE A 28 14.04 3.05 -1.65
N GLU A 29 13.99 1.84 -1.12
CA GLU A 29 13.80 0.65 -1.95
C GLU A 29 12.31 0.41 -2.21
N TYR A 30 11.98 -0.34 -3.27
CA TYR A 30 10.63 -0.84 -3.47
C TYR A 30 10.22 -1.75 -2.32
N HIS A 31 9.10 -1.44 -1.71
CA HIS A 31 8.57 -2.17 -0.56
C HIS A 31 7.04 -2.22 -0.59
N HIS A 32 6.47 -2.95 0.32
CA HIS A 32 5.04 -3.08 0.53
C HIS A 32 4.75 -3.21 2.02
N HIS A 33 3.51 -2.98 2.41
CA HIS A 33 3.00 -3.19 3.76
C HIS A 33 1.78 -4.10 3.71
N ASP A 34 1.44 -4.73 4.82
CA ASP A 34 0.23 -5.52 4.99
C ASP A 34 -0.98 -4.71 5.48
N PHE A 35 -0.83 -3.40 5.54
CA PHE A 35 -1.87 -2.42 5.84
C PHE A 35 -1.97 -1.36 4.74
N SER A 36 -3.14 -0.72 4.65
CA SER A 36 -3.36 0.39 3.74
C SER A 36 -2.83 1.69 4.34
N LYS A 37 -2.31 2.59 3.49
CA LYS A 37 -1.81 3.88 3.94
C LYS A 37 -2.23 5.03 3.01
N ILE A 38 -2.32 6.21 3.61
CA ILE A 38 -2.49 7.47 2.90
C ILE A 38 -1.19 8.26 3.01
N VAL A 39 -0.71 8.80 1.90
CA VAL A 39 0.45 9.69 1.87
C VAL A 39 0.01 11.05 1.36
N ILE A 40 0.25 12.10 2.14
CA ILE A 40 -0.05 13.50 1.78
C ILE A 40 1.28 14.23 1.64
N LEU A 41 1.59 14.72 0.46
CA LEU A 41 2.78 15.53 0.24
C LEU A 41 2.54 16.95 0.77
N ILE A 42 3.42 17.44 1.65
CA ILE A 42 3.39 18.81 2.15
C ILE A 42 4.38 19.69 1.39
N GLU A 43 5.64 19.25 1.32
CA GLU A 43 6.71 19.94 0.60
C GLU A 43 7.63 18.89 -0.03
N GLY A 44 8.05 19.13 -1.26
CA GLY A 44 9.01 18.25 -1.94
C GLY A 44 8.84 18.25 -3.45
N ASP A 45 9.80 17.59 -4.07
CA ASP A 45 9.83 17.33 -5.51
C ASP A 45 10.15 15.84 -5.67
N LEU A 46 9.15 15.06 -6.02
CA LEU A 46 9.27 13.61 -6.06
C LEU A 46 8.31 12.98 -7.05
N THR A 47 8.74 11.82 -7.53
CA THR A 47 7.88 10.88 -8.23
C THR A 47 7.58 9.69 -7.32
N TYR A 48 6.33 9.39 -7.11
CA TYR A 48 5.91 8.24 -6.31
C TYR A 48 5.47 7.09 -7.22
N PHE A 49 6.13 5.95 -7.09
CA PHE A 49 5.81 4.75 -7.85
C PHE A 49 4.88 3.84 -7.06
N ILE A 50 3.77 3.41 -7.67
CA ILE A 50 2.83 2.43 -7.11
C ILE A 50 2.48 1.44 -8.23
N GLU A 51 2.74 0.16 -8.04
CA GLU A 51 2.43 -0.90 -9.03
C GLU A 51 2.84 -0.50 -10.46
N GLY A 52 4.05 0.05 -10.60
CA GLY A 52 4.63 0.44 -11.88
C GLY A 52 4.13 1.76 -12.49
N LYS A 53 3.22 2.45 -11.83
CA LYS A 53 2.79 3.81 -12.20
C LYS A 53 3.62 4.84 -11.47
N ALA A 54 3.99 5.89 -12.16
CA ALA A 54 4.74 7.01 -11.64
C ALA A 54 3.82 8.22 -11.50
N TYR A 55 3.65 8.71 -10.29
CA TYR A 55 2.87 9.87 -9.95
C TYR A 55 3.80 11.03 -9.61
N ASN A 56 3.79 12.10 -10.41
CA ASN A 56 4.50 13.34 -10.10
C ASN A 56 3.64 14.15 -9.13
N LEU A 57 4.04 14.16 -7.86
CA LEU A 57 3.24 14.77 -6.80
C LEU A 57 3.46 16.28 -6.71
N LYS A 58 2.38 16.99 -6.45
CA LYS A 58 2.34 18.41 -6.06
C LYS A 58 2.02 18.53 -4.57
N PRO A 59 2.40 19.64 -3.89
CA PRO A 59 2.00 19.87 -2.51
C PRO A 59 0.50 19.70 -2.30
N TRP A 60 0.11 18.95 -1.24
CA TRP A 60 -1.26 18.56 -0.89
C TRP A 60 -1.91 17.52 -1.79
N ASP A 61 -1.16 16.92 -2.71
CA ASP A 61 -1.60 15.69 -3.35
C ASP A 61 -1.67 14.56 -2.32
N ILE A 62 -2.68 13.72 -2.44
CA ILE A 62 -2.93 12.57 -1.57
C ILE A 62 -2.84 11.30 -2.40
N LEU A 63 -2.06 10.33 -1.93
CA LEU A 63 -2.00 8.98 -2.48
C LEU A 63 -2.67 7.99 -1.55
N PHE A 64 -3.52 7.14 -2.11
CA PHE A 64 -4.07 5.96 -1.46
C PHE A 64 -3.25 4.75 -1.89
N VAL A 65 -2.48 4.19 -0.96
CA VAL A 65 -1.63 3.02 -1.19
C VAL A 65 -2.27 1.84 -0.47
N ASN A 66 -2.77 0.87 -1.22
CA ASN A 66 -3.41 -0.31 -0.66
C ASN A 66 -2.39 -1.26 -0.01
N LYS A 67 -2.87 -2.09 0.90
CA LYS A 67 -2.06 -3.20 1.40
C LYS A 67 -1.54 -4.03 0.23
N ASN A 68 -0.30 -4.50 0.37
CA ASN A 68 0.37 -5.35 -0.61
C ASN A 68 0.63 -4.70 -1.99
N GLU A 69 0.41 -3.38 -2.16
CA GLU A 69 0.89 -2.65 -3.34
C GLU A 69 2.38 -2.35 -3.19
N ILE A 70 3.15 -2.71 -4.22
CA ILE A 70 4.58 -2.42 -4.28
C ILE A 70 4.76 -0.97 -4.66
N HIS A 71 5.46 -0.21 -3.82
CA HIS A 71 5.60 1.23 -4.00
C HIS A 71 6.97 1.75 -3.56
N LYS A 72 7.31 2.95 -4.06
CA LYS A 72 8.57 3.64 -3.77
C LYS A 72 8.46 5.14 -4.06
N PRO A 73 8.82 6.06 -3.17
CA PRO A 73 9.12 7.44 -3.53
C PRO A 73 10.53 7.55 -4.13
N VAL A 74 10.69 8.36 -5.17
CA VAL A 74 11.98 8.83 -5.70
C VAL A 74 12.01 10.33 -5.49
N VAL A 75 12.81 10.77 -4.55
CA VAL A 75 12.84 12.15 -4.04
C VAL A 75 14.03 12.90 -4.65
N ASN A 76 13.84 14.16 -5.00
CA ASN A 76 14.93 15.04 -5.36
C ASN A 76 15.79 15.34 -4.10
N PRO A 77 17.08 14.94 -4.08
CA PRO A 77 17.91 15.05 -2.89
C PRO A 77 18.22 16.50 -2.46
N ASP A 78 18.03 17.46 -3.36
CA ASP A 78 18.32 18.89 -3.10
C ASP A 78 17.18 19.60 -2.37
N LYS A 79 16.02 18.93 -2.21
CA LYS A 79 14.83 19.50 -1.57
C LYS A 79 14.44 18.74 -0.31
N TYR A 80 13.73 19.43 0.60
CA TYR A 80 13.09 18.75 1.72
C TYR A 80 11.98 17.82 1.19
N TYR A 81 11.79 16.70 1.87
CA TYR A 81 10.65 15.83 1.68
C TYR A 81 9.79 15.83 2.94
N GLU A 82 8.77 16.65 2.95
CA GLU A 82 7.82 16.76 4.05
C GLU A 82 6.49 16.13 3.65
N ARG A 83 6.00 15.22 4.48
CA ARG A 83 4.79 14.45 4.23
C ARG A 83 4.07 14.07 5.50
N ILE A 84 2.77 13.88 5.37
CA ILE A 84 1.96 13.20 6.38
C ILE A 84 1.69 11.80 5.86
N VAL A 85 1.94 10.80 6.70
CA VAL A 85 1.67 9.40 6.39
C VAL A 85 0.65 8.89 7.41
N ILE A 86 -0.45 8.33 6.93
CA ILE A 86 -1.49 7.75 7.76
C ILE A 86 -1.54 6.24 7.48
N TRP A 87 -1.31 5.45 8.50
CA TRP A 87 -1.51 4.00 8.45
C TRP A 87 -2.90 3.66 8.96
N LEU A 88 -3.59 2.73 8.26
CA LEU A 88 -4.98 2.37 8.56
C LEU A 88 -5.11 0.89 8.86
N ASN A 89 -5.79 0.61 9.96
CA ASN A 89 -6.29 -0.73 10.25
C ASN A 89 -7.66 -0.92 9.57
N GLU A 90 -7.73 -1.83 8.60
CA GLU A 90 -8.96 -2.07 7.84
C GLU A 90 -10.08 -2.62 8.73
N ASP A 91 -9.78 -3.46 9.71
CA ASP A 91 -10.78 -4.00 10.65
C ASP A 91 -11.46 -2.89 11.47
N PHE A 92 -10.72 -1.82 11.78
CA PHE A 92 -11.31 -0.64 12.42
C PHE A 92 -12.29 0.07 11.47
N MET A 93 -11.95 0.20 10.20
CA MET A 93 -12.81 0.85 9.22
C MET A 93 -14.10 0.06 8.98
N VAL A 94 -14.03 -1.28 8.92
CA VAL A 94 -15.19 -2.16 8.69
C VAL A 94 -16.24 -2.02 9.81
N LYS A 95 -15.86 -1.64 11.04
CA LYS A 95 -16.83 -1.39 12.12
C LYS A 95 -17.88 -0.32 11.78
N TYR A 96 -17.54 0.59 10.85
CA TYR A 96 -18.40 1.71 10.44
C TYR A 96 -19.20 1.43 9.15
N ASP A 97 -19.11 0.23 8.59
CA ASP A 97 -19.84 -0.16 7.36
C ASP A 97 -21.35 -0.41 7.57
N LYS A 98 -21.85 -0.12 8.76
CA LYS A 98 -23.25 -0.36 9.19
C LYS A 98 -24.32 0.36 8.34
N TYR A 99 -23.91 1.35 7.54
CA TYR A 99 -24.83 2.22 6.79
C TYR A 99 -24.63 2.12 5.27
N ASN A 100 -24.13 1.00 4.76
CA ASN A 100 -23.71 0.87 3.36
C ASN A 100 -22.66 1.92 2.93
N ASN A 101 -21.87 2.44 3.87
CA ASN A 101 -20.83 3.42 3.64
C ASN A 101 -19.47 2.81 3.96
N ASN A 102 -18.90 2.10 3.01
CA ASN A 102 -17.56 1.55 3.13
C ASN A 102 -16.53 2.70 3.17
N LEU A 103 -15.90 2.91 4.33
CA LEU A 103 -14.87 3.95 4.50
C LEU A 103 -13.56 3.65 3.75
N LEU A 104 -13.38 2.43 3.25
CA LEU A 104 -12.27 2.03 2.39
C LEU A 104 -12.58 2.18 0.90
N LYS A 105 -13.73 2.76 0.54
CA LYS A 105 -14.18 2.85 -0.85
C LYS A 105 -13.19 3.58 -1.76
N CYS A 106 -12.51 4.62 -1.27
CA CYS A 106 -11.45 5.31 -2.02
C CYS A 106 -10.29 4.38 -2.38
N PHE A 107 -9.93 3.43 -1.51
CA PHE A 107 -8.91 2.43 -1.78
C PHE A 107 -9.39 1.38 -2.80
N GLU A 108 -10.61 0.87 -2.67
CA GLU A 108 -11.19 -0.04 -3.65
C GLU A 108 -11.27 0.57 -5.05
N GLU A 109 -11.75 1.82 -5.12
CA GLU A 109 -11.85 2.54 -6.39
C GLU A 109 -10.47 2.92 -6.95
N ALA A 110 -9.46 3.14 -6.11
CA ALA A 110 -8.08 3.33 -6.54
C ALA A 110 -7.56 2.08 -7.28
N VAL A 111 -7.77 0.89 -6.73
CA VAL A 111 -7.42 -0.38 -7.38
C VAL A 111 -8.23 -0.59 -8.65
N LYS A 112 -9.57 -0.47 -8.57
CA LYS A 112 -10.48 -0.73 -9.69
C LYS A 112 -10.20 0.16 -10.90
N ASN A 113 -9.92 1.44 -10.63
CA ASN A 113 -9.63 2.43 -11.68
C ASN A 113 -8.15 2.51 -12.00
N ASN A 114 -7.32 1.73 -11.30
CA ASN A 114 -5.88 1.73 -11.43
C ASN A 114 -5.29 3.17 -11.32
N TYR A 115 -5.80 3.94 -10.33
CA TYR A 115 -5.49 5.35 -10.12
C TYR A 115 -5.53 5.70 -8.64
N ASN A 116 -4.37 6.01 -8.04
CA ASN A 116 -4.18 6.17 -6.60
C ASN A 116 -4.16 7.63 -6.12
N LEU A 117 -4.18 8.61 -7.05
CA LEU A 117 -3.95 10.02 -6.74
C LEU A 117 -5.26 10.79 -6.54
N LEU A 118 -5.33 11.57 -5.46
CA LEU A 118 -6.35 12.60 -5.24
C LEU A 118 -5.66 13.97 -5.20
N ARG A 119 -6.02 14.83 -6.14
CA ARG A 119 -5.60 16.24 -6.17
C ARG A 119 -6.69 17.12 -5.60
N LEU A 120 -6.31 17.98 -4.66
CA LEU A 120 -7.23 18.81 -3.91
C LEU A 120 -7.31 20.21 -4.48
N ASN A 121 -8.50 20.84 -4.37
CA ASN A 121 -8.64 22.28 -4.48
C ASN A 121 -8.30 22.97 -3.15
N ILE A 122 -8.08 24.29 -3.18
CA ILE A 122 -7.63 25.09 -2.04
C ILE A 122 -8.58 24.96 -0.83
N SER A 123 -9.89 24.99 -1.05
CA SER A 123 -10.88 24.89 0.04
C SER A 123 -10.82 23.53 0.74
N SER A 124 -10.66 22.44 0.00
CA SER A 124 -10.52 21.09 0.56
C SER A 124 -9.21 20.92 1.33
N ILE A 125 -8.12 21.54 0.87
CA ILE A 125 -6.83 21.55 1.58
C ILE A 125 -7.00 22.12 2.99
N GLU A 126 -7.65 23.28 3.14
CA GLU A 126 -7.80 23.92 4.47
C GLU A 126 -8.65 23.08 5.44
N VAL A 127 -9.69 22.41 4.94
CA VAL A 127 -10.49 21.50 5.78
C VAL A 127 -9.68 20.30 6.24
N ILE A 128 -8.91 19.67 5.32
CA ILE A 128 -8.06 18.51 5.65
C ILE A 128 -6.95 18.91 6.62
N LYS A 129 -6.29 20.06 6.40
CA LYS A 129 -5.30 20.61 7.33
C LYS A 129 -5.85 20.76 8.74
N LYS A 130 -7.05 21.32 8.85
CA LYS A 130 -7.70 21.51 10.15
C LYS A 130 -7.95 20.16 10.82
N LEU A 131 -8.58 19.21 10.14
CA LEU A 131 -8.86 17.88 10.69
C LEU A 131 -7.60 17.16 11.17
N ILE A 132 -6.52 17.20 10.38
CA ILE A 132 -5.25 16.56 10.75
C ILE A 132 -4.66 17.21 12.01
N ARG A 133 -4.67 18.54 12.11
CA ARG A 133 -4.20 19.25 13.31
C ARG A 133 -5.05 18.91 14.54
N ASP A 134 -6.37 18.88 14.37
CA ASP A 134 -7.28 18.54 15.47
C ASP A 134 -7.07 17.10 15.95
N ILE A 135 -6.83 16.15 15.04
CA ILE A 135 -6.48 14.76 15.40
C ILE A 135 -5.14 14.71 16.13
N GLN A 136 -4.13 15.43 15.65
CA GLN A 136 -2.80 15.44 16.27
C GLN A 136 -2.84 16.06 17.67
N SER A 137 -3.65 17.10 17.90
CA SER A 137 -3.79 17.71 19.23
C SER A 137 -4.39 16.76 20.26
N CYS A 138 -5.19 15.78 19.83
CA CYS A 138 -5.73 14.76 20.74
C CYS A 138 -4.66 13.77 21.23
N ASN A 139 -3.54 13.59 20.52
CA ASN A 139 -2.48 12.64 20.94
C ASN A 139 -1.76 13.07 22.21
N ASP A 140 -1.67 14.37 22.46
CA ASP A 140 -0.94 14.96 23.59
C ASP A 140 -1.90 15.42 24.71
N SER A 141 -3.18 15.03 24.63
CA SER A 141 -4.22 15.46 25.57
C SER A 141 -4.68 14.32 26.46
N ASP A 142 -4.57 14.52 27.79
CA ASP A 142 -5.14 13.64 28.81
C ASP A 142 -6.58 14.04 29.18
N GLU A 143 -7.23 14.92 28.41
CA GLU A 143 -8.59 15.37 28.65
C GLU A 143 -9.61 14.25 28.48
N PHE A 144 -10.73 14.38 29.18
CA PHE A 144 -11.84 13.42 29.10
C PHE A 144 -12.31 13.23 27.65
N GLY A 145 -12.28 11.98 27.17
CA GLY A 145 -12.79 11.60 25.85
C GLY A 145 -11.84 11.89 24.68
N SER A 146 -10.57 12.25 24.92
CA SER A 146 -9.58 12.54 23.86
C SER A 146 -9.47 11.43 22.81
N GLU A 147 -9.44 10.15 23.21
CA GLU A 147 -9.40 9.03 22.28
C GLU A 147 -10.69 8.91 21.44
N ILE A 148 -11.86 9.14 22.07
CA ILE A 148 -13.15 9.14 21.34
C ILE A 148 -13.20 10.27 20.33
N LEU A 149 -12.73 11.47 20.72
CA LEU A 149 -12.66 12.63 19.85
C LEU A 149 -11.71 12.36 18.67
N LYS A 150 -10.54 11.84 18.95
CA LYS A 150 -9.54 11.46 17.95
C LYS A 150 -10.09 10.48 16.91
N GLU A 151 -10.76 9.41 17.35
CA GLU A 151 -11.40 8.45 16.45
C GLU A 151 -12.51 9.10 15.62
N SER A 152 -13.36 9.92 16.23
CA SER A 152 -14.45 10.60 15.52
C SER A 152 -13.94 11.56 14.44
N LEU A 153 -12.89 12.33 14.73
CA LEU A 153 -12.24 13.23 13.76
C LEU A 153 -11.58 12.44 12.62
N PHE A 154 -10.99 11.28 12.94
CA PHE A 154 -10.41 10.43 11.92
C PHE A 154 -11.47 9.83 10.98
N ILE A 155 -12.62 9.42 11.51
CA ILE A 155 -13.77 8.97 10.70
C ILE A 155 -14.26 10.10 9.79
N GLN A 156 -14.37 11.33 10.32
CA GLN A 156 -14.73 12.50 9.51
C GLN A 156 -13.73 12.72 8.38
N LEU A 157 -12.42 12.61 8.65
CA LEU A 157 -11.38 12.71 7.64
C LEU A 157 -11.56 11.65 6.54
N MET A 158 -11.81 10.38 6.91
CA MET A 158 -12.04 9.31 5.95
C MET A 158 -13.30 9.51 5.11
N VAL A 159 -14.40 9.98 5.70
CA VAL A 159 -15.62 10.33 4.95
C VAL A 159 -15.33 11.44 3.93
N LEU A 160 -14.61 12.48 4.34
CA LEU A 160 -14.25 13.58 3.45
C LEU A 160 -13.35 13.11 2.30
N MET A 161 -12.31 12.32 2.59
CA MET A 161 -11.41 11.77 1.57
C MET A 161 -12.16 10.90 0.56
N ASN A 162 -13.08 10.04 1.02
CA ASN A 162 -13.92 9.24 0.14
C ASN A 162 -14.77 10.13 -0.78
N ARG A 163 -15.47 11.15 -0.23
CA ARG A 163 -16.29 12.07 -1.03
C ARG A 163 -15.46 12.80 -2.10
N LEU A 164 -14.29 13.28 -1.72
CA LEU A 164 -13.40 13.99 -2.64
C LEU A 164 -12.88 13.06 -3.74
N PHE A 165 -12.42 11.85 -3.37
CA PHE A 165 -11.87 10.89 -4.32
C PHE A 165 -12.93 10.37 -5.30
N LEU A 166 -14.12 10.04 -4.82
CA LEU A 166 -15.22 9.56 -5.67
C LEU A 166 -15.73 10.64 -6.62
N ASN A 167 -15.71 11.90 -6.20
CA ASN A 167 -16.14 13.02 -7.04
C ASN A 167 -15.05 13.46 -8.05
N SER A 168 -13.77 13.26 -7.74
CA SER A 168 -12.64 13.62 -8.62
C SER A 168 -12.51 12.71 -9.86
N ASN A 169 -13.26 11.62 -9.92
CA ASN A 169 -13.21 10.67 -11.04
C ASN A 169 -13.54 11.28 -12.41
N LYS A 170 -14.09 12.50 -12.46
CA LYS A 170 -14.47 13.20 -13.69
C LYS A 170 -13.35 14.06 -14.29
N ASP A 171 -12.38 14.50 -13.47
CA ASP A 171 -11.35 15.46 -13.85
C ASP A 171 -9.93 14.90 -13.58
N ARG A 172 -9.69 13.64 -13.96
CA ARG A 172 -8.37 13.02 -13.78
C ARG A 172 -7.35 13.66 -14.71
N ASP A 173 -6.35 14.28 -14.14
CA ASP A 173 -5.17 14.79 -14.86
C ASP A 173 -4.27 13.61 -15.24
N ILE A 174 -4.52 13.03 -16.41
CA ILE A 174 -3.77 11.86 -16.92
C ILE A 174 -2.32 12.22 -17.22
N ASP A 175 -2.04 13.51 -17.46
CA ASP A 175 -0.71 14.01 -17.81
C ASP A 175 0.31 13.90 -16.66
N ASP A 176 -0.14 13.83 -15.41
CA ASP A 176 0.73 13.69 -14.24
C ASP A 176 1.11 12.21 -13.94
N ILE A 177 0.59 11.25 -14.71
CA ILE A 177 0.87 9.83 -14.52
C ILE A 177 1.67 9.30 -15.71
N GLN A 178 2.89 8.89 -15.42
CA GLN A 178 3.69 8.16 -16.39
C GLN A 178 3.56 6.67 -16.12
N TYR A 179 3.10 5.94 -17.12
CA TYR A 179 3.07 4.49 -17.07
C TYR A 179 3.42 3.88 -18.42
N ASP A 180 4.00 2.71 -18.37
CA ASP A 180 4.29 1.93 -19.56
C ASP A 180 3.15 0.93 -19.79
N LYS A 181 2.39 1.13 -20.85
CA LYS A 181 1.23 0.28 -21.19
C LYS A 181 1.57 -1.21 -21.25
N THR A 182 2.78 -1.54 -21.72
CA THR A 182 3.22 -2.94 -21.79
C THR A 182 3.41 -3.51 -20.38
N ILE A 183 4.07 -2.78 -19.49
CA ILE A 183 4.29 -3.22 -18.10
C ILE A 183 2.98 -3.25 -17.32
N GLU A 184 2.09 -2.28 -17.52
CA GLU A 184 0.74 -2.30 -16.93
C GLU A 184 -0.03 -3.56 -17.37
N GLY A 185 -0.03 -3.88 -18.66
CA GLY A 185 -0.63 -5.11 -19.18
C GLY A 185 -0.01 -6.37 -18.54
N VAL A 186 1.32 -6.41 -18.43
CA VAL A 186 2.04 -7.52 -17.77
C VAL A 186 1.65 -7.66 -16.30
N LEU A 187 1.54 -6.56 -15.55
CA LEU A 187 1.12 -6.58 -14.15
C LEU A 187 -0.33 -7.10 -14.00
N ASN A 188 -1.24 -6.61 -14.83
CA ASN A 188 -2.64 -7.06 -14.85
C ASN A 188 -2.72 -8.55 -15.18
N TYR A 189 -1.97 -9.01 -16.19
CA TYR A 189 -1.90 -10.42 -16.55
C TYR A 189 -1.38 -11.28 -15.39
N ILE A 190 -0.28 -10.89 -14.74
CA ILE A 190 0.27 -11.60 -13.57
C ILE A 190 -0.77 -11.67 -12.45
N ASN A 191 -1.37 -10.54 -12.09
CA ASN A 191 -2.32 -10.46 -10.97
C ASN A 191 -3.59 -11.29 -11.20
N SER A 192 -4.05 -11.38 -12.46
CA SER A 192 -5.21 -12.21 -12.84
C SER A 192 -4.89 -13.70 -12.97
N ASN A 193 -3.61 -14.08 -13.01
CA ASN A 193 -3.19 -15.46 -13.28
C ASN A 193 -2.27 -16.05 -12.20
N LEU A 194 -2.30 -15.53 -10.96
CA LEU A 194 -1.38 -15.93 -9.89
C LEU A 194 -1.40 -17.44 -9.61
N SER A 195 -2.58 -18.07 -9.70
CA SER A 195 -2.74 -19.53 -9.49
C SER A 195 -2.23 -20.38 -10.65
N ASN A 196 -1.96 -19.76 -11.81
CA ASN A 196 -1.55 -20.47 -13.02
C ASN A 196 -0.02 -20.55 -13.13
N ASN A 197 0.46 -21.30 -14.13
CA ASN A 197 1.89 -21.32 -14.43
C ASN A 197 2.31 -20.00 -15.09
N LEU A 198 3.04 -19.18 -14.33
CA LEU A 198 3.57 -17.88 -14.76
C LEU A 198 5.09 -17.97 -15.00
N SER A 199 5.49 -18.53 -16.14
CA SER A 199 6.88 -18.45 -16.59
C SER A 199 7.17 -17.14 -17.30
N ILE A 200 8.42 -16.68 -17.26
CA ILE A 200 8.82 -15.45 -18.00
C ILE A 200 8.62 -15.64 -19.50
N ASP A 201 8.84 -16.85 -20.01
CA ASP A 201 8.66 -17.17 -21.43
C ASP A 201 7.18 -17.11 -21.81
N THR A 202 6.28 -17.63 -20.97
CA THR A 202 4.82 -17.53 -21.18
C THR A 202 4.36 -16.07 -21.20
N ILE A 203 4.80 -15.25 -20.24
CA ILE A 203 4.44 -13.83 -20.19
C ILE A 203 5.01 -13.08 -21.39
N ALA A 204 6.26 -13.33 -21.77
CA ALA A 204 6.89 -12.68 -22.92
C ALA A 204 6.16 -13.02 -24.24
N SER A 205 5.72 -14.27 -24.39
CA SER A 205 4.95 -14.73 -25.56
C SER A 205 3.58 -14.06 -25.62
N GLU A 206 2.88 -13.93 -24.47
CA GLU A 206 1.56 -13.28 -24.40
C GLU A 206 1.60 -11.83 -24.88
N PHE A 207 2.70 -11.13 -24.57
CA PHE A 207 2.87 -9.72 -24.95
C PHE A 207 3.70 -9.51 -26.23
N TYR A 208 4.05 -10.57 -26.96
CA TYR A 208 4.83 -10.52 -28.20
C TYR A 208 6.16 -9.77 -28.08
N ILE A 209 6.85 -9.92 -26.93
CA ILE A 209 8.13 -9.28 -26.66
C ILE A 209 9.19 -10.30 -26.25
N SER A 210 10.48 -9.96 -26.44
CA SER A 210 11.53 -10.86 -25.98
C SER A 210 11.62 -10.87 -24.46
N LYS A 211 11.94 -12.04 -23.88
CA LYS A 211 12.11 -12.18 -22.43
C LYS A 211 13.15 -11.23 -21.84
N TYR A 212 14.24 -10.98 -22.54
CA TYR A 212 15.29 -10.06 -22.09
C TYR A 212 14.80 -8.62 -22.02
N TYR A 213 14.04 -8.19 -23.04
CA TYR A 213 13.42 -6.87 -23.05
C TYR A 213 12.44 -6.73 -21.90
N LEU A 214 11.54 -7.71 -21.72
CA LEU A 214 10.57 -7.75 -20.65
C LEU A 214 11.24 -7.67 -19.27
N MET A 215 12.22 -8.53 -19.00
CA MET A 215 12.93 -8.56 -17.70
C MET A 215 13.60 -7.22 -17.39
N ARG A 216 14.30 -6.63 -18.35
CA ARG A 216 14.99 -5.34 -18.18
C ARG A 216 14.00 -4.21 -17.92
N LYS A 217 12.95 -4.15 -18.74
CA LYS A 217 11.94 -3.10 -18.67
C LYS A 217 11.15 -3.19 -17.36
N PHE A 218 10.71 -4.39 -16.99
CA PHE A 218 10.00 -4.66 -15.73
C PHE A 218 10.86 -4.27 -14.52
N LYS A 219 12.14 -4.70 -14.48
CA LYS A 219 13.04 -4.37 -13.37
C LYS A 219 13.28 -2.86 -13.26
N LYS A 220 13.39 -2.16 -14.42
CA LYS A 220 13.57 -0.69 -14.44
C LYS A 220 12.36 0.03 -13.85
N GLN A 221 11.13 -0.45 -14.12
CA GLN A 221 9.90 0.25 -13.76
C GLN A 221 9.36 -0.18 -12.39
N ILE A 222 9.48 -1.48 -12.04
CA ILE A 222 8.98 -2.05 -10.79
C ILE A 222 10.07 -2.11 -9.73
N GLY A 223 11.36 -2.04 -10.11
CA GLY A 223 12.50 -2.18 -9.20
C GLY A 223 12.77 -3.59 -8.72
N SER A 224 11.92 -4.55 -9.06
CA SER A 224 12.04 -5.97 -8.71
C SER A 224 12.07 -6.85 -9.95
N SER A 225 12.58 -8.08 -9.83
CA SER A 225 12.45 -9.06 -10.92
C SER A 225 11.00 -9.55 -11.02
N ILE A 226 10.57 -9.96 -12.20
CA ILE A 226 9.24 -10.56 -12.44
C ILE A 226 9.01 -11.75 -11.50
N HIS A 227 10.02 -12.61 -11.35
CA HIS A 227 9.93 -13.77 -10.47
C HIS A 227 9.66 -13.36 -9.01
N ASN A 228 10.42 -12.39 -8.48
CA ASN A 228 10.21 -11.91 -7.11
C ASN A 228 8.84 -11.25 -6.95
N TYR A 229 8.38 -10.49 -7.93
CA TYR A 229 7.06 -9.89 -7.93
C TYR A 229 5.96 -10.96 -7.85
N ILE A 230 6.01 -11.99 -8.71
CA ILE A 230 5.06 -13.10 -8.71
C ILE A 230 5.08 -13.82 -7.35
N VAL A 231 6.26 -14.15 -6.83
CA VAL A 231 6.39 -14.81 -5.52
C VAL A 231 5.75 -13.98 -4.42
N GLN A 232 6.01 -12.67 -4.36
CA GLN A 232 5.40 -11.79 -3.36
C GLN A 232 3.87 -11.78 -3.49
N LYS A 233 3.31 -11.59 -4.68
CA LYS A 233 1.87 -11.58 -4.89
C LYS A 233 1.21 -12.92 -4.52
N ARG A 234 1.86 -14.05 -4.83
CA ARG A 234 1.41 -15.38 -4.40
C ARG A 234 1.41 -15.54 -2.88
N LEU A 235 2.41 -15.00 -2.20
CA LEU A 235 2.48 -15.05 -0.73
C LEU A 235 1.40 -14.19 -0.07
N PHE A 236 1.00 -13.06 -0.68
CA PHE A 236 -0.15 -12.29 -0.20
C PHE A 236 -1.45 -13.06 -0.36
N LEU A 237 -1.66 -13.69 -1.51
CA LEU A 237 -2.80 -14.56 -1.72
C LEU A 237 -2.82 -15.73 -0.73
N ALA A 238 -1.64 -16.32 -0.43
CA ALA A 238 -1.52 -17.38 0.56
C ALA A 238 -1.97 -16.92 1.96
N LYS A 239 -1.61 -15.70 2.41
CA LYS A 239 -2.08 -15.15 3.70
C LYS A 239 -3.61 -15.08 3.75
N SER A 240 -4.27 -14.63 2.69
CA SER A 240 -5.73 -14.58 2.62
C SER A 240 -6.34 -15.96 2.71
N LEU A 241 -5.83 -16.93 1.93
CA LEU A 241 -6.33 -18.31 1.93
C LEU A 241 -6.11 -19.02 3.28
N ILE A 242 -5.00 -18.73 3.98
CA ILE A 242 -4.77 -19.22 5.36
C ILE A 242 -5.80 -18.62 6.32
N ALA A 243 -6.08 -17.34 6.22
CA ALA A 243 -7.06 -16.65 7.05
C ALA A 243 -8.49 -17.17 6.84
N GLU A 244 -8.80 -17.66 5.63
CA GLU A 244 -10.06 -18.34 5.29
C GLU A 244 -10.12 -19.78 5.83
N GLY A 245 -9.04 -20.30 6.45
CA GLY A 245 -8.99 -21.62 7.06
C GLY A 245 -8.75 -22.78 6.08
N LEU A 246 -8.26 -22.51 4.88
CA LEU A 246 -7.95 -23.57 3.90
C LEU A 246 -6.79 -24.45 4.37
N SER A 247 -6.80 -25.73 3.95
CA SER A 247 -5.67 -26.64 4.20
C SER A 247 -4.39 -26.10 3.53
N MET A 248 -3.21 -26.37 4.14
CA MET A 248 -1.92 -25.90 3.62
C MET A 248 -1.63 -26.38 2.19
N ASN A 249 -2.11 -27.57 1.82
CA ASN A 249 -1.99 -28.07 0.45
C ASN A 249 -2.89 -27.27 -0.51
N SER A 250 -4.11 -26.98 -0.10
CA SER A 250 -5.05 -26.14 -0.88
C SER A 250 -4.50 -24.70 -1.01
N VAL A 251 -3.90 -24.14 0.03
CA VAL A 251 -3.24 -22.84 -0.01
C VAL A 251 -2.09 -22.84 -1.02
N CYS A 252 -1.18 -23.86 -0.93
CA CYS A 252 -0.04 -23.97 -1.83
C CYS A 252 -0.46 -24.01 -3.30
N SER A 253 -1.41 -24.87 -3.65
CA SER A 253 -1.93 -24.97 -5.03
C SER A 253 -2.74 -23.74 -5.43
N GLY A 254 -3.60 -23.23 -4.56
CA GLY A 254 -4.46 -22.07 -4.81
C GLY A 254 -3.68 -20.77 -5.04
N CYS A 255 -2.51 -20.60 -4.42
CA CYS A 255 -1.65 -19.47 -4.68
C CYS A 255 -0.58 -19.71 -5.77
N GLY A 256 -0.61 -20.85 -6.47
CA GLY A 256 0.16 -21.11 -7.68
C GLY A 256 1.60 -21.59 -7.47
N PHE A 257 1.96 -22.09 -6.28
CA PHE A 257 3.25 -22.76 -6.10
C PHE A 257 3.19 -24.20 -6.61
N ASN A 258 4.23 -24.60 -7.37
CA ASN A 258 4.30 -25.93 -7.96
C ASN A 258 4.62 -27.03 -6.94
N ASP A 259 5.31 -26.67 -5.85
CA ASP A 259 5.67 -27.61 -4.79
C ASP A 259 5.60 -26.95 -3.40
N TYR A 260 5.21 -27.77 -2.42
CA TYR A 260 5.01 -27.34 -1.04
C TYR A 260 6.29 -26.85 -0.36
N SER A 261 7.43 -27.45 -0.68
CA SER A 261 8.72 -27.08 -0.07
C SER A 261 9.16 -25.68 -0.50
N SER A 262 8.96 -25.33 -1.77
CA SER A 262 9.23 -23.98 -2.29
C SER A 262 8.29 -22.95 -1.69
N PHE A 263 7.01 -23.29 -1.53
CA PHE A 263 6.03 -22.45 -0.84
C PHE A 263 6.47 -22.16 0.61
N VAL A 264 6.75 -23.20 1.39
CA VAL A 264 7.16 -23.05 2.81
C VAL A 264 8.43 -22.21 2.93
N ARG A 265 9.45 -22.48 2.10
CA ARG A 265 10.71 -21.69 2.10
C ARG A 265 10.47 -20.22 1.77
N ALA A 266 9.67 -19.93 0.73
CA ALA A 266 9.36 -18.57 0.33
C ALA A 266 8.57 -17.84 1.42
N PHE A 267 7.56 -18.49 1.99
CA PHE A 267 6.72 -17.94 3.06
C PHE A 267 7.55 -17.64 4.31
N LYS A 268 8.37 -18.61 4.78
CA LYS A 268 9.24 -18.41 5.95
C LYS A 268 10.29 -17.33 5.73
N LYS A 269 10.81 -17.19 4.50
CA LYS A 269 11.77 -16.13 4.18
C LYS A 269 11.16 -14.74 4.29
N VAL A 270 9.88 -14.57 3.93
CA VAL A 270 9.20 -13.28 3.92
C VAL A 270 8.59 -12.95 5.28
N TYR A 271 7.93 -13.93 5.93
CA TYR A 271 7.17 -13.70 7.16
C TYR A 271 7.85 -14.21 8.42
N GLY A 272 9.04 -14.82 8.33
CA GLY A 272 9.80 -15.32 9.48
C GLY A 272 9.29 -16.65 10.05
N VAL A 273 8.03 -17.02 9.80
CA VAL A 273 7.38 -18.24 10.31
C VAL A 273 6.92 -19.14 9.16
N SER A 274 6.73 -20.46 9.45
CA SER A 274 6.15 -21.37 8.45
C SER A 274 4.65 -21.07 8.22
N PRO A 275 4.09 -21.38 7.04
CA PRO A 275 2.67 -21.16 6.77
C PRO A 275 1.74 -21.84 7.79
N SER A 276 2.12 -23.04 8.26
CA SER A 276 1.36 -23.81 9.26
C SER A 276 1.38 -23.18 10.65
N ASN A 277 2.42 -22.42 10.96
CA ASN A 277 2.56 -21.71 12.24
C ASN A 277 2.12 -20.23 12.14
N TYR A 278 1.78 -19.78 10.94
CA TYR A 278 1.27 -18.45 10.73
C TYR A 278 -0.15 -18.36 11.28
N ASN A 279 -0.35 -17.50 12.26
CA ASN A 279 -1.65 -17.22 12.84
C ASN A 279 -2.09 -15.82 12.42
N PRO A 280 -3.11 -15.68 11.56
CA PRO A 280 -3.62 -14.37 11.15
C PRO A 280 -4.07 -13.48 12.32
N THR A 281 -4.43 -14.09 13.46
CA THR A 281 -4.87 -13.39 14.67
C THR A 281 -3.67 -12.95 15.53
N ILE A 282 -2.56 -13.69 15.53
CA ILE A 282 -1.35 -13.39 16.33
C ILE A 282 -0.48 -12.33 15.64
N ASP A 283 -0.46 -12.26 14.33
CA ASP A 283 0.13 -11.12 13.59
C ASP A 283 -0.47 -9.77 14.05
N LYS A 284 -1.66 -9.83 14.68
CA LYS A 284 -2.33 -8.70 15.33
C LYS A 284 -1.87 -8.47 16.79
N PHE A 285 -1.29 -9.45 17.49
CA PHE A 285 -1.06 -9.38 18.94
C PHE A 285 0.41 -9.47 19.41
N GLU A 286 1.32 -10.13 18.69
CA GLU A 286 2.70 -10.37 19.19
C GLU A 286 3.61 -9.14 19.14
N ASN A 287 3.21 -8.04 18.52
CA ASN A 287 4.01 -6.81 18.46
C ASN A 287 3.71 -5.79 19.56
N SER A 288 2.84 -6.13 20.51
CA SER A 288 2.54 -5.25 21.67
C SER A 288 3.52 -5.40 22.85
N ILE A 289 4.52 -6.31 22.78
CA ILE A 289 5.36 -6.67 23.94
C ILE A 289 6.86 -6.34 23.75
N SER A 290 7.30 -5.80 22.63
CA SER A 290 8.74 -5.55 22.39
C SER A 290 9.19 -4.09 22.42
N ASP A 291 8.41 -3.17 22.94
CA ASP A 291 8.82 -1.78 23.23
C ASP A 291 8.48 -1.39 24.67
N THR A 292 9.11 -2.09 25.63
CA THR A 292 9.38 -1.59 27.00
C THR A 292 10.86 -1.42 27.20
#